data_f747cfcf0f3f792bc3a8d32f538b8aee
#
_entry.id   f747cfcf0f3f792bc3a8d32f538b8aee
#
_cell.length_a   1.000
_cell.length_b   1.000
_cell.length_c   1.000
_cell.angle_alpha   90.00
_cell.angle_beta   90.00
_cell.angle_gamma   90.00
#
_symmetry.space_group_name_H-M   'P 1'
#
loop_
_entity.id
_entity.type
_entity.pdbx_description
1 polymer ?
#
loop_
_entity_poly.entity_id
_entity_poly.type
_entity_poly.pdbx_seq_one_letter_code
_entity_poly.pdbx_strand_id
1 'polypeptide(L)'
;NFNLLESESLAIIGASGSGKSVLLKNIIGLLEPDSGSIKINSTEMVNLPRRDKENLLLKLGITFQHGALFDSLTIWENIIFKIQNQQKISKVNGRKLALSIIKRLSLKPEILDLFPSEISGGMQKRVAIARAICGDPKILLFDEPTSGLDPVTGSVIDQLIITAVKTIGASAITITHDMASVSRIADKVILIDKKTISWSGTPKEMLISKNLKIKEFIKTTNPKLFS
;
A
#
# COMPACT_ATOMS: atom_id res chain seq x y z
N ASN A 1 18.03 -3.32 8.51
CA ASN A 1 17.19 -2.37 9.25
C ASN A 1 16.83 -1.20 8.35
N PHE A 2 15.64 -0.61 8.51
CA PHE A 2 15.23 0.62 7.85
C PHE A 2 14.22 1.37 8.72
N ASN A 3 14.06 2.65 8.44
CA ASN A 3 13.06 3.50 9.08
C ASN A 3 12.20 4.14 8.00
N LEU A 4 10.92 4.32 8.29
CA LEU A 4 10.00 5.16 7.54
C LEU A 4 9.79 6.44 8.33
N LEU A 5 10.08 7.58 7.73
CA LEU A 5 9.89 8.89 8.35
C LEU A 5 8.45 9.36 8.19
N GLU A 6 8.05 10.36 8.96
CA GLU A 6 6.74 10.98 8.84
C GLU A 6 6.58 11.63 7.46
N SER A 7 5.44 11.40 6.82
CA SER A 7 5.12 11.86 5.46
C SER A 7 6.08 11.36 4.35
N GLU A 8 6.92 10.35 4.63
CA GLU A 8 7.80 9.72 3.65
C GLU A 8 7.06 8.62 2.88
N SER A 9 7.30 8.54 1.57
CA SER A 9 6.89 7.42 0.71
C SER A 9 8.07 6.53 0.40
N LEU A 10 8.07 5.32 0.96
CA LEU A 10 9.11 4.30 0.78
C LEU A 10 8.65 3.24 -0.22
N ALA A 11 9.43 3.03 -1.29
CA ALA A 11 9.25 1.86 -2.16
C ALA A 11 10.17 0.71 -1.73
N ILE A 12 9.61 -0.48 -1.63
CA ILE A 12 10.36 -1.72 -1.40
C ILE A 12 10.30 -2.55 -2.67
N ILE A 13 11.46 -2.72 -3.30
CA ILE A 13 11.62 -3.45 -4.55
C ILE A 13 12.44 -4.74 -4.35
N GLY A 14 12.38 -5.64 -5.33
CA GLY A 14 13.14 -6.89 -5.30
C GLY A 14 12.48 -7.97 -6.13
N ALA A 15 13.23 -9.01 -6.49
CA ALA A 15 12.74 -10.13 -7.26
C ALA A 15 11.59 -10.89 -6.54
N SER A 16 10.83 -11.68 -7.30
CA SER A 16 9.86 -12.60 -6.69
C SER A 16 10.58 -13.52 -5.71
N GLY A 17 9.95 -13.78 -4.56
CA GLY A 17 10.55 -14.61 -3.50
C GLY A 17 11.65 -13.93 -2.66
N SER A 18 11.98 -12.66 -2.89
CA SER A 18 13.03 -11.96 -2.10
C SER A 18 12.66 -11.68 -0.64
N GLY A 19 11.38 -11.86 -0.25
CA GLY A 19 10.91 -11.66 1.13
C GLY A 19 10.00 -10.44 1.36
N LYS A 20 9.68 -9.65 0.32
CA LYS A 20 8.87 -8.43 0.44
C LYS A 20 7.51 -8.66 1.11
N SER A 21 6.75 -9.64 0.64
CA SER A 21 5.43 -9.94 1.21
C SER A 21 5.50 -10.53 2.62
N VAL A 22 6.60 -11.24 2.96
CA VAL A 22 6.85 -11.71 4.33
C VAL A 22 7.11 -10.50 5.24
N LEU A 23 7.95 -9.56 4.80
CA LEU A 23 8.20 -8.31 5.53
C LEU A 23 6.90 -7.53 5.77
N LEU A 24 6.04 -7.40 4.74
CA LEU A 24 4.74 -6.76 4.91
C LEU A 24 3.88 -7.48 5.95
N LYS A 25 3.78 -8.81 5.87
CA LYS A 25 3.02 -9.61 6.84
C LYS A 25 3.55 -9.47 8.27
N ASN A 26 4.86 -9.30 8.45
CA ASN A 26 5.46 -9.01 9.75
C ASN A 26 5.07 -7.61 10.25
N ILE A 27 5.14 -6.57 9.37
CA ILE A 27 4.77 -5.20 9.72
C ILE A 27 3.29 -5.12 10.18
N ILE A 28 2.40 -5.85 9.51
CA ILE A 28 0.97 -5.87 9.87
C ILE A 28 0.62 -6.92 10.93
N GLY A 29 1.61 -7.61 11.49
CA GLY A 29 1.43 -8.57 12.57
C GLY A 29 0.70 -9.86 12.20
N LEU A 30 0.59 -10.20 10.88
CA LEU A 30 0.06 -11.47 10.39
C LEU A 30 1.08 -12.62 10.53
N LEU A 31 2.35 -12.29 10.57
CA LEU A 31 3.44 -13.21 10.87
C LEU A 31 4.29 -12.59 11.97
N GLU A 32 4.76 -13.38 12.90
CA GLU A 32 5.73 -12.96 13.90
C GLU A 32 7.15 -13.22 13.36
N PRO A 33 8.07 -12.26 13.49
CA PRO A 33 9.45 -12.50 13.11
C PRO A 33 10.15 -13.41 14.12
N ASP A 34 11.05 -14.27 13.66
CA ASP A 34 11.85 -15.15 14.52
C ASP A 34 12.75 -14.34 15.47
N SER A 35 13.15 -13.15 15.05
CA SER A 35 13.98 -12.23 15.86
C SER A 35 13.90 -10.81 15.30
N GLY A 36 14.33 -9.82 16.09
CA GLY A 36 14.35 -8.42 15.71
C GLY A 36 13.22 -7.62 16.36
N SER A 37 12.99 -6.40 15.85
CA SER A 37 12.07 -5.42 16.42
C SER A 37 11.33 -4.70 15.30
N ILE A 38 10.02 -4.51 15.48
CA ILE A 38 9.16 -3.74 14.58
C ILE A 38 8.45 -2.68 15.43
N LYS A 39 8.76 -1.42 15.19
CA LYS A 39 8.16 -0.31 15.95
C LYS A 39 7.26 0.54 15.06
N ILE A 40 6.06 0.82 15.54
CA ILE A 40 5.12 1.77 14.95
C ILE A 40 4.91 2.90 15.96
N ASN A 41 5.29 4.12 15.59
CA ASN A 41 5.25 5.28 16.49
C ASN A 41 5.89 4.97 17.86
N SER A 42 7.12 4.45 17.84
CA SER A 42 7.90 4.04 19.01
C SER A 42 7.33 2.88 19.83
N THR A 43 6.16 2.33 19.47
CA THR A 43 5.56 1.17 20.14
C THR A 43 6.05 -0.12 19.48
N GLU A 44 6.65 -1.01 20.29
CA GLU A 44 7.09 -2.33 19.83
C GLU A 44 5.90 -3.21 19.48
N MET A 45 5.92 -3.82 18.27
CA MET A 45 4.86 -4.71 17.77
C MET A 45 5.12 -6.19 18.08
N VAL A 46 6.40 -6.56 18.20
CA VAL A 46 6.78 -7.95 18.48
C VAL A 46 6.40 -8.27 19.92
N ASN A 47 5.73 -9.40 20.13
CA ASN A 47 5.20 -9.83 21.43
C ASN A 47 4.17 -8.88 22.07
N LEU A 48 3.62 -7.91 21.32
CA LEU A 48 2.57 -7.05 21.85
C LEU A 48 1.28 -7.85 22.09
N PRO A 49 0.55 -7.65 23.20
CA PRO A 49 -0.74 -8.27 23.42
C PRO A 49 -1.70 -8.01 22.26
N ARG A 50 -2.51 -9.01 21.91
CA ARG A 50 -3.39 -8.97 20.74
C ARG A 50 -4.25 -7.70 20.66
N ARG A 51 -4.85 -7.29 21.79
CA ARG A 51 -5.70 -6.09 21.87
C ARG A 51 -4.92 -4.82 21.50
N ASP A 52 -3.69 -4.69 21.99
CA ASP A 52 -2.86 -3.50 21.74
C ASP A 52 -2.32 -3.51 20.30
N LYS A 53 -1.98 -4.71 19.77
CA LYS A 53 -1.64 -4.92 18.36
C LYS A 53 -2.80 -4.49 17.46
N GLU A 54 -4.03 -4.92 17.75
CA GLU A 54 -5.23 -4.50 17.01
C GLU A 54 -5.39 -2.98 17.01
N ASN A 55 -5.21 -2.31 18.14
CA ASN A 55 -5.27 -0.85 18.25
C ASN A 55 -4.21 -0.12 17.39
N LEU A 56 -2.99 -0.67 17.29
CA LEU A 56 -1.97 -0.12 16.40
C LEU A 56 -2.33 -0.34 14.92
N LEU A 57 -2.82 -1.51 14.57
CA LEU A 57 -3.24 -1.84 13.21
C LEU A 57 -4.40 -0.95 12.71
N LEU A 58 -5.18 -0.39 13.63
CA LEU A 58 -6.21 0.60 13.31
C LEU A 58 -5.65 1.88 12.69
N LYS A 59 -4.38 2.20 12.96
CA LYS A 59 -3.67 3.36 12.40
C LYS A 59 -3.08 3.08 11.02
N LEU A 60 -3.17 1.84 10.54
CA LEU A 60 -2.66 1.42 9.23
C LEU A 60 -3.80 1.34 8.22
N GLY A 61 -3.58 1.83 7.01
CA GLY A 61 -4.40 1.53 5.84
C GLY A 61 -3.65 0.52 4.96
N ILE A 62 -4.32 -0.54 4.52
CA ILE A 62 -3.65 -1.63 3.81
C ILE A 62 -4.41 -1.96 2.53
N THR A 63 -3.67 -2.09 1.42
CA THR A 63 -4.16 -2.74 0.20
C THR A 63 -3.31 -3.96 -0.11
N PHE A 64 -3.96 -5.02 -0.56
CA PHE A 64 -3.31 -6.23 -1.03
C PHE A 64 -3.34 -6.31 -2.55
N GLN A 65 -2.46 -7.11 -3.14
CA GLN A 65 -2.26 -7.24 -4.58
C GLN A 65 -3.56 -7.41 -5.38
N HIS A 66 -4.51 -8.19 -4.89
CA HIS A 66 -5.83 -8.42 -5.53
C HIS A 66 -6.95 -7.57 -4.91
N GLY A 67 -6.63 -6.49 -4.19
CA GLY A 67 -7.60 -5.64 -3.51
C GLY A 67 -8.20 -6.24 -2.24
N ALA A 68 -8.37 -7.56 -2.18
CA ALA A 68 -8.96 -8.32 -1.08
C ALA A 68 -10.28 -7.69 -0.57
N LEU A 69 -11.14 -7.30 -1.48
CA LEU A 69 -12.48 -6.83 -1.15
C LEU A 69 -13.33 -8.02 -0.69
N PHE A 70 -14.29 -7.76 0.17
CA PHE A 70 -15.26 -8.76 0.60
C PHE A 70 -16.36 -8.87 -0.45
N ASP A 71 -16.47 -10.01 -1.11
CA ASP A 71 -17.43 -10.24 -2.20
C ASP A 71 -18.89 -10.19 -1.72
N SER A 72 -19.12 -10.48 -0.44
CA SER A 72 -20.45 -10.44 0.18
C SER A 72 -20.89 -9.04 0.63
N LEU A 73 -20.02 -8.05 0.52
CA LEU A 73 -20.31 -6.66 0.91
C LEU A 73 -20.37 -5.76 -0.32
N THR A 74 -21.25 -4.79 -0.30
CA THR A 74 -21.29 -3.73 -1.31
C THR A 74 -20.02 -2.87 -1.24
N ILE A 75 -19.81 -2.03 -2.27
CA ILE A 75 -18.64 -1.16 -2.34
C ILE A 75 -18.58 -0.19 -1.15
N TRP A 76 -19.70 0.44 -0.78
CA TRP A 76 -19.68 1.34 0.37
C TRP A 76 -19.40 0.61 1.69
N GLU A 77 -19.92 -0.60 1.87
CA GLU A 77 -19.66 -1.42 3.06
C GLU A 77 -18.20 -1.86 3.13
N ASN A 78 -17.60 -2.25 1.99
CA ASN A 78 -16.17 -2.52 1.89
C ASN A 78 -15.34 -1.32 2.34
N ILE A 79 -15.66 -0.11 1.88
CA ILE A 79 -14.90 1.10 2.19
C ILE A 79 -14.90 1.39 3.69
N ILE A 80 -16.07 1.32 4.33
CA ILE A 80 -16.20 1.68 5.75
C ILE A 80 -15.98 0.52 6.71
N PHE A 81 -15.70 -0.70 6.22
CA PHE A 81 -15.66 -1.94 7.00
C PHE A 81 -14.89 -1.80 8.31
N LYS A 82 -13.71 -1.19 8.24
CA LYS A 82 -12.85 -0.98 9.40
C LYS A 82 -13.49 -0.04 10.43
N ILE A 83 -14.04 1.08 10.00
CA ILE A 83 -14.67 2.08 10.88
C ILE A 83 -15.97 1.56 11.46
N GLN A 84 -16.76 0.86 10.68
CA GLN A 84 -18.04 0.30 11.13
C GLN A 84 -17.84 -0.64 12.32
N ASN A 85 -16.77 -1.45 12.29
CA ASN A 85 -16.46 -2.35 13.40
C ASN A 85 -15.97 -1.62 14.66
N GLN A 86 -15.45 -0.40 14.54
CA GLN A 86 -14.90 0.36 15.66
C GLN A 86 -15.90 1.34 16.29
N GLN A 87 -16.70 2.04 15.48
CA GLN A 87 -17.43 3.24 15.90
C GLN A 87 -18.95 3.09 15.84
N LYS A 88 -19.50 1.89 15.54
CA LYS A 88 -20.95 1.65 15.38
C LYS A 88 -21.64 2.72 14.52
N ILE A 89 -20.99 3.12 13.42
CA ILE A 89 -21.52 4.12 12.49
C ILE A 89 -22.86 3.63 11.88
N SER A 90 -23.87 4.49 11.80
CA SER A 90 -25.13 4.13 11.14
C SER A 90 -24.95 3.91 9.64
N LYS A 91 -25.79 3.08 9.02
CA LYS A 91 -25.73 2.82 7.56
C LYS A 91 -25.76 4.11 6.73
N VAL A 92 -26.60 5.06 7.11
CA VAL A 92 -26.74 6.37 6.43
C VAL A 92 -25.42 7.15 6.49
N ASN A 93 -24.82 7.26 7.66
CA ASN A 93 -23.55 7.99 7.84
C ASN A 93 -22.37 7.26 7.18
N GLY A 94 -22.34 5.93 7.26
CA GLY A 94 -21.33 5.11 6.59
C GLY A 94 -21.35 5.28 5.07
N ARG A 95 -22.55 5.23 4.46
CA ARG A 95 -22.70 5.46 3.03
C ARG A 95 -22.31 6.89 2.61
N LYS A 96 -22.64 7.91 3.41
CA LYS A 96 -22.20 9.30 3.19
C LYS A 96 -20.67 9.42 3.25
N LEU A 97 -20.04 8.76 4.23
CA LEU A 97 -18.58 8.72 4.35
C LEU A 97 -17.94 8.05 3.12
N ALA A 98 -18.42 6.86 2.73
CA ALA A 98 -17.95 6.18 1.54
C ALA A 98 -18.08 7.05 0.28
N LEU A 99 -19.20 7.74 0.11
CA LEU A 99 -19.44 8.68 -1.00
C LEU A 99 -18.40 9.81 -1.01
N SER A 100 -18.04 10.37 0.13
CA SER A 100 -17.03 11.43 0.20
C SER A 100 -15.65 10.92 -0.21
N ILE A 101 -15.32 9.68 0.14
CA ILE A 101 -14.03 9.07 -0.19
C ILE A 101 -13.92 8.73 -1.67
N ILE A 102 -14.93 8.08 -2.26
CA ILE A 102 -14.87 7.68 -3.68
C ILE A 102 -14.81 8.86 -4.64
N LYS A 103 -15.44 10.00 -4.28
CA LYS A 103 -15.32 11.25 -5.05
C LYS A 103 -13.86 11.72 -5.17
N ARG A 104 -13.07 11.58 -4.08
CA ARG A 104 -11.64 11.93 -4.06
C ARG A 104 -10.79 11.01 -4.96
N LEU A 105 -11.31 9.81 -5.28
CA LEU A 105 -10.63 8.80 -6.10
C LEU A 105 -11.19 8.71 -7.53
N SER A 106 -11.94 9.74 -7.96
CA SER A 106 -12.55 9.81 -9.30
C SER A 106 -13.40 8.58 -9.64
N LEU A 107 -14.10 8.04 -8.64
CA LEU A 107 -15.09 6.98 -8.82
C LEU A 107 -16.49 7.59 -8.81
N LYS A 108 -17.38 7.02 -9.63
CA LYS A 108 -18.76 7.48 -9.73
C LYS A 108 -19.60 6.99 -8.54
N PRO A 109 -20.56 7.79 -8.04
CA PRO A 109 -21.41 7.43 -6.89
C PRO A 109 -22.25 6.16 -7.13
N GLU A 110 -22.59 5.86 -8.37
CA GLU A 110 -23.48 4.74 -8.76
C GLU A 110 -22.89 3.37 -8.39
N ILE A 111 -21.56 3.29 -8.21
CA ILE A 111 -20.92 2.02 -7.82
C ILE A 111 -21.10 1.66 -6.35
N LEU A 112 -21.53 2.58 -5.50
CA LEU A 112 -21.55 2.36 -4.06
C LEU A 112 -22.38 1.15 -3.64
N ASP A 113 -23.49 0.92 -4.31
CA ASP A 113 -24.42 -0.15 -3.98
C ASP A 113 -24.17 -1.44 -4.79
N LEU A 114 -23.13 -1.44 -5.65
CA LEU A 114 -22.67 -2.62 -6.39
C LEU A 114 -21.77 -3.51 -5.51
N PHE A 115 -21.62 -4.76 -5.93
CA PHE A 115 -20.68 -5.72 -5.36
C PHE A 115 -19.34 -5.69 -6.12
N PRO A 116 -18.24 -6.18 -5.53
CA PRO A 116 -16.94 -6.23 -6.20
C PRO A 116 -16.96 -6.93 -7.57
N SER A 117 -17.76 -7.98 -7.74
CA SER A 117 -17.91 -8.71 -9.00
C SER A 117 -18.56 -7.91 -10.13
N GLU A 118 -19.22 -6.79 -9.83
CA GLU A 118 -19.94 -5.96 -10.80
C GLU A 118 -19.10 -4.78 -11.32
N ILE A 119 -17.85 -4.65 -10.87
CA ILE A 119 -16.94 -3.57 -11.26
C ILE A 119 -15.63 -4.11 -11.83
N SER A 120 -14.96 -3.30 -12.66
CA SER A 120 -13.69 -3.72 -13.29
C SER A 120 -12.55 -3.85 -12.26
N GLY A 121 -11.51 -4.63 -12.60
CA GLY A 121 -10.35 -4.82 -11.73
C GLY A 121 -9.63 -3.51 -11.36
N GLY A 122 -9.55 -2.55 -12.29
CA GLY A 122 -9.03 -1.21 -11.98
C GLY A 122 -9.91 -0.42 -11.00
N MET A 123 -11.24 -0.57 -11.09
CA MET A 123 -12.16 0.00 -10.11
C MET A 123 -12.04 -0.69 -8.75
N GLN A 124 -11.89 -2.02 -8.71
CA GLN A 124 -11.66 -2.76 -7.46
C GLN A 124 -10.41 -2.26 -6.74
N LYS A 125 -9.31 -2.01 -7.46
CA LYS A 125 -8.08 -1.44 -6.89
C LYS A 125 -8.29 -0.04 -6.32
N ARG A 126 -9.05 0.82 -7.00
CA ARG A 126 -9.42 2.15 -6.46
C ARG A 126 -10.30 2.04 -5.21
N VAL A 127 -11.22 1.10 -5.17
CA VAL A 127 -12.04 0.81 -3.98
C VAL A 127 -11.18 0.27 -2.83
N ALA A 128 -10.19 -0.58 -3.11
CA ALA A 128 -9.23 -1.04 -2.10
C ALA A 128 -8.43 0.14 -1.50
N ILE A 129 -8.01 1.10 -2.33
CA ILE A 129 -7.39 2.35 -1.87
C ILE A 129 -8.40 3.16 -1.02
N ALA A 130 -9.66 3.30 -1.48
CA ALA A 130 -10.71 3.97 -0.72
C ALA A 130 -10.87 3.38 0.69
N ARG A 131 -10.90 2.05 0.79
CA ARG A 131 -10.96 1.33 2.06
C ARG A 131 -9.71 1.57 2.92
N ALA A 132 -8.53 1.56 2.30
CA ALA A 132 -7.28 1.77 3.00
C ALA A 132 -7.18 3.18 3.62
N ILE A 133 -7.64 4.21 2.92
CA ILE A 133 -7.60 5.60 3.41
C ILE A 133 -8.77 5.98 4.34
N CYS A 134 -9.79 5.13 4.42
CA CYS A 134 -10.95 5.37 5.27
C CYS A 134 -10.53 5.41 6.75
N GLY A 135 -10.82 6.51 7.42
CA GLY A 135 -10.43 6.74 8.82
C GLY A 135 -9.08 7.42 9.00
N ASP A 136 -8.56 8.04 7.95
CA ASP A 136 -7.34 8.86 7.95
C ASP A 136 -6.15 8.17 8.66
N PRO A 137 -5.72 7.01 8.16
CA PRO A 137 -4.61 6.26 8.76
C PRO A 137 -3.31 7.08 8.70
N LYS A 138 -2.41 6.83 9.65
CA LYS A 138 -1.09 7.48 9.68
C LYS A 138 -0.08 6.83 8.76
N ILE A 139 -0.27 5.55 8.45
CA ILE A 139 0.62 4.78 7.59
C ILE A 139 -0.21 4.01 6.58
N LEU A 140 0.16 4.10 5.31
CA LEU A 140 -0.46 3.38 4.20
C LEU A 140 0.50 2.31 3.69
N LEU A 141 0.00 1.09 3.52
CA LEU A 141 0.74 -0.05 3.01
C LEU A 141 0.09 -0.53 1.71
N PHE A 142 0.84 -0.52 0.62
CA PHE A 142 0.40 -0.92 -0.70
C PHE A 142 1.21 -2.13 -1.18
N ASP A 143 0.56 -3.27 -1.39
CA ASP A 143 1.19 -4.47 -1.95
C ASP A 143 0.82 -4.60 -3.43
N GLU A 144 1.80 -4.33 -4.31
CA GLU A 144 1.69 -4.42 -5.77
C GLU A 144 0.43 -3.70 -6.34
N PRO A 145 0.22 -2.41 -6.04
CA PRO A 145 -1.04 -1.73 -6.32
C PRO A 145 -1.34 -1.62 -7.82
N THR A 146 -0.33 -1.59 -8.68
CA THR A 146 -0.46 -1.47 -10.14
C THR A 146 -0.34 -2.80 -10.89
N SER A 147 -0.08 -3.90 -10.18
CA SER A 147 0.09 -5.23 -10.79
C SER A 147 -1.14 -5.65 -11.60
N GLY A 148 -0.91 -6.17 -12.81
CA GLY A 148 -1.96 -6.64 -13.71
C GLY A 148 -2.79 -5.53 -14.38
N LEU A 149 -2.37 -4.27 -14.27
CA LEU A 149 -2.97 -3.14 -14.97
C LEU A 149 -2.11 -2.74 -16.18
N ASP A 150 -2.75 -2.16 -17.18
CA ASP A 150 -2.05 -1.50 -18.27
C ASP A 150 -1.32 -0.22 -17.75
N PRO A 151 -0.29 0.28 -18.46
CA PRO A 151 0.52 1.41 -18.00
C PRO A 151 -0.28 2.70 -17.74
N VAL A 152 -1.36 2.94 -18.49
CA VAL A 152 -2.19 4.14 -18.33
C VAL A 152 -2.98 4.04 -17.04
N THR A 153 -3.67 2.92 -16.84
CA THR A 153 -4.43 2.64 -15.60
C THR A 153 -3.50 2.59 -14.38
N GLY A 154 -2.31 2.00 -14.51
CA GLY A 154 -1.29 1.99 -13.46
C GLY A 154 -0.87 3.41 -13.04
N SER A 155 -0.63 4.29 -14.00
CA SER A 155 -0.30 5.70 -13.75
C SER A 155 -1.42 6.43 -12.99
N VAL A 156 -2.68 6.13 -13.29
CA VAL A 156 -3.82 6.69 -12.53
C VAL A 156 -3.82 6.20 -11.08
N ILE A 157 -3.53 4.92 -10.84
CA ILE A 157 -3.42 4.37 -9.48
C ILE A 157 -2.29 5.06 -8.71
N ASP A 158 -1.11 5.23 -9.32
CA ASP A 158 0.01 5.95 -8.69
C ASP A 158 -0.37 7.37 -8.30
N GLN A 159 -1.06 8.11 -9.20
CA GLN A 159 -1.52 9.46 -8.90
C GLN A 159 -2.54 9.49 -7.75
N LEU A 160 -3.41 8.49 -7.66
CA LEU A 160 -4.34 8.35 -6.54
C LEU A 160 -3.62 8.07 -5.22
N ILE A 161 -2.58 7.22 -5.24
CA ILE A 161 -1.73 6.96 -4.07
C ILE A 161 -1.06 8.25 -3.61
N ILE A 162 -0.40 8.98 -4.51
CA ILE A 162 0.26 10.26 -4.21
C ILE A 162 -0.73 11.25 -3.59
N THR A 163 -1.90 11.39 -4.21
CA THR A 163 -2.94 12.30 -3.73
C THR A 163 -3.45 11.89 -2.36
N ALA A 164 -3.71 10.61 -2.15
CA ALA A 164 -4.18 10.08 -0.87
C ALA A 164 -3.16 10.33 0.25
N VAL A 165 -1.88 9.98 0.02
CA VAL A 165 -0.79 10.20 0.97
C VAL A 165 -0.67 11.67 1.35
N LYS A 166 -0.62 12.57 0.36
CA LYS A 166 -0.51 14.01 0.59
C LYS A 166 -1.72 14.61 1.31
N THR A 167 -2.93 14.20 0.93
CA THR A 167 -4.17 14.76 1.52
C THR A 167 -4.36 14.36 2.97
N ILE A 168 -3.93 13.14 3.33
CA ILE A 168 -4.06 12.62 4.70
C ILE A 168 -2.84 13.00 5.54
N GLY A 169 -1.70 13.35 4.90
CA GLY A 169 -0.42 13.53 5.57
C GLY A 169 0.12 12.24 6.17
N ALA A 170 -0.16 11.11 5.50
CA ALA A 170 0.30 9.79 5.93
C ALA A 170 1.71 9.50 5.40
N SER A 171 2.39 8.56 6.04
CA SER A 171 3.57 7.91 5.45
C SER A 171 3.13 6.70 4.66
N ALA A 172 3.90 6.29 3.64
CA ALA A 172 3.54 5.14 2.82
C ALA A 172 4.69 4.15 2.63
N ILE A 173 4.34 2.85 2.60
CA ILE A 173 5.22 1.79 2.10
C ILE A 173 4.53 1.16 0.90
N THR A 174 5.19 1.16 -0.25
CA THR A 174 4.71 0.49 -1.45
C THR A 174 5.66 -0.62 -1.84
N ILE A 175 5.16 -1.85 -1.86
CA ILE A 175 5.87 -2.98 -2.46
C ILE A 175 5.52 -3.00 -3.94
N THR A 176 6.52 -2.96 -4.81
CA THR A 176 6.32 -3.04 -6.26
C THR A 176 7.57 -3.50 -6.99
N HIS A 177 7.40 -4.03 -8.18
CA HIS A 177 8.47 -4.28 -9.15
C HIS A 177 8.39 -3.33 -10.36
N ASP A 178 7.40 -2.43 -10.41
CA ASP A 178 7.24 -1.45 -11.48
C ASP A 178 8.11 -0.20 -11.21
N MET A 179 9.18 -0.07 -11.99
CA MET A 179 10.14 1.04 -11.87
C MET A 179 9.53 2.40 -12.24
N ALA A 180 8.52 2.41 -13.11
CA ALA A 180 7.83 3.64 -13.45
C ALA A 180 6.97 4.13 -12.27
N SER A 181 6.28 3.22 -11.58
CA SER A 181 5.61 3.52 -10.32
C SER A 181 6.60 4.02 -9.26
N VAL A 182 7.70 3.31 -9.03
CA VAL A 182 8.74 3.71 -8.06
C VAL A 182 9.18 5.15 -8.28
N SER A 183 9.48 5.52 -9.53
CA SER A 183 9.94 6.88 -9.86
C SER A 183 8.90 7.96 -9.62
N ARG A 184 7.59 7.61 -9.64
CA ARG A 184 6.50 8.56 -9.42
C ARG A 184 6.13 8.73 -7.96
N ILE A 185 6.09 7.63 -7.20
CA ILE A 185 5.49 7.61 -5.86
C ILE A 185 6.48 7.67 -4.71
N ALA A 186 7.76 7.32 -4.92
CA ALA A 186 8.69 7.11 -3.82
C ALA A 186 9.63 8.30 -3.60
N ASP A 187 9.83 8.65 -2.33
CA ASP A 187 10.91 9.53 -1.87
C ASP A 187 12.20 8.71 -1.65
N LYS A 188 12.03 7.46 -1.19
CA LYS A 188 13.10 6.53 -0.90
C LYS A 188 12.80 5.14 -1.43
N VAL A 189 13.84 4.41 -1.79
CA VAL A 189 13.77 3.06 -2.34
C VAL A 189 14.69 2.13 -1.57
N ILE A 190 14.21 0.92 -1.29
CA ILE A 190 14.99 -0.16 -0.70
C ILE A 190 14.91 -1.38 -1.62
N LEU A 191 16.06 -1.92 -2.03
CA LEU A 191 16.14 -3.20 -2.73
C LEU A 191 16.36 -4.34 -1.74
N ILE A 192 15.42 -5.29 -1.72
CA ILE A 192 15.58 -6.54 -0.98
C ILE A 192 16.07 -7.63 -1.95
N ASP A 193 17.23 -8.19 -1.63
CA ASP A 193 17.79 -9.37 -2.29
C ASP A 193 18.16 -10.41 -1.24
N LYS A 194 17.77 -11.67 -1.46
CA LYS A 194 18.05 -12.81 -0.54
C LYS A 194 17.71 -12.50 0.92
N LYS A 195 16.53 -11.90 1.16
CA LYS A 195 15.99 -11.52 2.48
C LYS A 195 16.81 -10.43 3.21
N THR A 196 17.71 -9.74 2.54
CA THR A 196 18.50 -8.64 3.10
C THR A 196 18.34 -7.37 2.28
N ILE A 197 18.55 -6.21 2.90
CA ILE A 197 18.63 -4.94 2.18
C ILE A 197 19.98 -4.88 1.50
N SER A 198 19.99 -4.95 0.18
CA SER A 198 21.21 -4.92 -0.63
C SER A 198 21.53 -3.53 -1.16
N TRP A 199 20.54 -2.63 -1.19
CA TRP A 199 20.71 -1.24 -1.57
C TRP A 199 19.59 -0.36 -1.00
N SER A 200 19.89 0.93 -0.77
CA SER A 200 18.93 1.95 -0.36
C SER A 200 19.37 3.31 -0.90
N GLY A 201 18.42 4.14 -1.33
CA GLY A 201 18.65 5.49 -1.84
C GLY A 201 17.37 6.10 -2.40
N THR A 202 17.49 7.24 -3.06
CA THR A 202 16.37 7.89 -3.78
C THR A 202 16.14 7.23 -5.15
N PRO A 203 14.96 7.43 -5.79
CA PRO A 203 14.74 6.97 -7.15
C PRO A 203 15.78 7.51 -8.16
N LYS A 204 16.26 8.73 -7.97
CA LYS A 204 17.31 9.31 -8.83
C LYS A 204 18.65 8.61 -8.66
N GLU A 205 19.06 8.38 -7.41
CA GLU A 205 20.30 7.63 -7.10
C GLU A 205 20.22 6.18 -7.59
N MET A 206 19.04 5.57 -7.58
CA MET A 206 18.81 4.23 -8.09
C MET A 206 19.21 4.12 -9.58
N LEU A 207 18.77 5.07 -10.41
CA LEU A 207 19.02 5.06 -11.86
C LEU A 207 20.50 5.22 -12.22
N ILE A 208 21.28 5.94 -11.42
CA ILE A 208 22.71 6.19 -11.66
C ILE A 208 23.63 5.30 -10.80
N SER A 209 23.05 4.40 -10.02
CA SER A 209 23.79 3.57 -9.07
C SER A 209 24.81 2.66 -9.77
N LYS A 210 26.01 2.58 -9.20
CA LYS A 210 27.04 1.62 -9.61
C LYS A 210 26.88 0.24 -8.98
N ASN A 211 25.93 0.08 -8.04
CA ASN A 211 25.66 -1.19 -7.38
C ASN A 211 25.17 -2.24 -8.39
N LEU A 212 25.86 -3.37 -8.44
CA LEU A 212 25.59 -4.44 -9.41
C LEU A 212 24.19 -5.03 -9.25
N LYS A 213 23.69 -5.18 -8.01
CA LYS A 213 22.36 -5.72 -7.72
C LYS A 213 21.25 -4.84 -8.23
N ILE A 214 21.39 -3.51 -8.03
CA ILE A 214 20.39 -2.56 -8.54
C ILE A 214 20.41 -2.53 -10.08
N LYS A 215 21.59 -2.55 -10.71
CA LYS A 215 21.69 -2.62 -12.18
C LYS A 215 21.04 -3.86 -12.75
N GLU A 216 21.34 -5.03 -12.16
CA GLU A 216 20.76 -6.31 -12.56
C GLU A 216 19.23 -6.27 -12.43
N PHE A 217 18.72 -5.77 -11.30
CA PHE A 217 17.30 -5.65 -11.05
C PHE A 217 16.61 -4.74 -12.07
N ILE A 218 17.15 -3.53 -12.32
CA ILE A 218 16.57 -2.60 -13.30
C ILE A 218 16.61 -3.20 -14.71
N LYS A 219 17.72 -3.83 -15.11
CA LYS A 219 17.85 -4.48 -16.43
C LYS A 219 16.80 -5.57 -16.63
N THR A 220 16.49 -6.33 -15.58
CA THR A 220 15.50 -7.41 -15.63
C THR A 220 14.07 -6.88 -15.68
N THR A 221 13.77 -5.81 -14.94
CA THR A 221 12.42 -5.26 -14.82
C THR A 221 12.08 -4.20 -15.86
N ASN A 222 13.09 -3.48 -16.38
CA ASN A 222 12.92 -2.45 -17.40
C ASN A 222 14.06 -2.43 -18.41
N PRO A 223 14.11 -3.43 -19.35
CA PRO A 223 15.19 -3.55 -20.33
C PRO A 223 15.39 -2.30 -21.20
N LYS A 224 14.31 -1.53 -21.44
CA LYS A 224 14.33 -0.32 -22.31
C LYS A 224 15.16 0.84 -21.74
N LEU A 225 15.53 0.82 -20.46
CA LEU A 225 16.41 1.84 -19.88
C LEU A 225 17.89 1.65 -20.22
N PHE A 226 18.25 0.54 -20.86
CA PHE A 226 19.63 0.19 -21.22
C PHE A 226 19.82 -0.17 -22.73
N SER A 227 18.75 0.01 -23.55
CA SER A 227 18.80 -0.12 -25.01
C SER A 227 19.14 1.19 -25.69
#